data_11f69a1870bbbb09218f3d736d88fc36
#
_entry.id   11f69a1870bbbb09218f3d736d88fc36
#
_cell.length_a   1.000
_cell.length_b   1.000
_cell.length_c   1.000
_cell.angle_alpha   90.00
_cell.angle_beta   90.00
_cell.angle_gamma   90.00
#
_symmetry.space_group_name_H-M   'P 1'
#
loop_
_entity.id
_entity.type
_entity.pdbx_description
1 polymer ?
#
loop_
_entity_poly.entity_id
_entity_poly.type
_entity_poly.pdbx_seq_one_letter_code
_entity_poly.pdbx_strand_id
1 'polypeptide(L)'
;MYDSIATLKGGPITTYDEYGNEVITYSDNEVYVMPRGVYNAEFYNAAQAGLHPSITFVLTNREDYHGERLIEWNGVLYNVIRTDWNAQRDSISLICEERVHNG
;
A
#
# COMPACT_ATOMS: atom_id res chain seq x y z
N MET A 1 2.35 -17.46 3.29
CA MET A 1 1.68 -17.67 2.00
C MET A 1 0.86 -16.45 1.65
N TYR A 2 0.91 -16.01 0.41
CA TYR A 2 0.21 -14.82 -0.07
C TYR A 2 -1.12 -15.25 -0.67
N ASP A 3 -2.15 -15.36 0.15
CA ASP A 3 -3.45 -15.86 -0.26
C ASP A 3 -4.57 -14.83 -0.14
N SER A 4 -4.23 -13.61 0.27
CA SER A 4 -5.20 -12.51 0.33
C SER A 4 -4.99 -11.56 -0.83
N ILE A 5 -6.07 -10.96 -1.30
CA ILE A 5 -6.04 -9.99 -2.39
C ILE A 5 -6.46 -8.64 -1.82
N ALA A 6 -5.65 -7.62 -2.09
CA ALA A 6 -5.98 -6.24 -1.78
C ALA A 6 -5.92 -5.40 -3.05
N THR A 7 -6.57 -4.25 -3.04
CA THR A 7 -6.59 -3.34 -4.18
C THR A 7 -5.80 -2.09 -3.83
N LEU A 8 -4.71 -1.85 -4.57
CA LEU A 8 -3.96 -0.60 -4.48
C LEU A 8 -4.71 0.45 -5.29
N LYS A 9 -5.09 1.54 -4.64
CA LYS A 9 -5.97 2.55 -5.23
C LYS A 9 -5.20 3.67 -5.89
N GLY A 10 -5.58 4.00 -7.13
CA GLY A 10 -5.08 5.19 -7.80
C GLY A 10 -3.61 5.15 -8.20
N GLY A 11 -3.08 4.00 -8.55
CA GLY A 11 -1.69 3.89 -9.01
C GLY A 11 -1.49 4.59 -10.35
N PRO A 12 -0.36 5.30 -10.54
CA PRO A 12 -0.11 6.01 -11.79
C PRO A 12 0.27 5.04 -12.92
N ILE A 13 -0.29 5.29 -14.11
CA ILE A 13 0.06 4.56 -15.33
C ILE A 13 0.47 5.58 -16.37
N THR A 14 1.68 5.41 -16.92
CA THR A 14 2.19 6.28 -17.97
C THR A 14 1.94 5.62 -19.33
N THR A 15 1.26 6.34 -20.21
CA THR A 15 1.04 5.92 -21.58
C THR A 15 1.47 7.06 -22.51
N TYR A 16 1.48 6.79 -23.82
CA TYR A 16 1.82 7.80 -24.81
C TYR A 16 0.69 7.92 -25.82
N ASP A 17 0.30 9.14 -26.14
CA ASP A 17 -0.74 9.37 -27.12
C ASP A 17 -0.18 9.21 -28.55
N GLU A 18 -1.03 9.42 -29.55
CA GLU A 18 -0.63 9.27 -30.95
C GLU A 18 0.42 10.27 -31.41
N TYR A 19 0.60 11.36 -30.64
CA TYR A 19 1.61 12.39 -30.92
C TYR A 19 2.89 12.19 -30.13
N GLY A 20 2.98 11.10 -29.36
CA GLY A 20 4.15 10.80 -28.54
C GLY A 20 4.21 11.57 -27.23
N ASN A 21 3.16 12.26 -26.85
CA ASN A 21 3.08 12.98 -25.58
C ASN A 21 2.80 11.99 -24.43
N GLU A 22 3.46 12.22 -23.30
CA GLU A 22 3.24 11.43 -22.10
C GLU A 22 1.87 11.73 -21.51
N VAL A 23 1.12 10.68 -21.25
CA VAL A 23 -0.19 10.79 -20.60
C VAL A 23 -0.14 9.95 -19.34
N ILE A 24 -0.45 10.58 -18.18
CA ILE A 24 -0.50 9.88 -16.90
C ILE A 24 -1.97 9.69 -16.53
N THR A 25 -2.35 8.44 -16.34
CA THR A 25 -3.67 8.06 -15.84
C THR A 25 -3.51 7.34 -14.52
N TYR A 26 -4.60 7.18 -13.80
CA TYR A 26 -4.59 6.53 -12.49
C TYR A 26 -5.55 5.35 -12.52
N SER A 27 -5.12 4.23 -11.98
CA SER A 27 -5.88 3.00 -12.03
C SER A 27 -5.70 2.22 -10.74
N ASP A 28 -6.72 1.48 -10.36
CA ASP A 28 -6.65 0.55 -9.25
C ASP A 28 -5.99 -0.75 -9.73
N ASN A 29 -5.23 -1.39 -8.84
CA ASN A 29 -4.52 -2.61 -9.17
C ASN A 29 -4.67 -3.63 -8.05
N GLU A 30 -5.16 -4.81 -8.37
CA GLU A 30 -5.27 -5.91 -7.40
C GLU A 30 -3.93 -6.61 -7.26
N VAL A 31 -3.52 -6.84 -6.01
CA VAL A 31 -2.25 -7.50 -5.70
C VAL A 31 -2.46 -8.54 -4.62
N TYR A 32 -1.60 -9.54 -4.62
CA TYR A 32 -1.57 -10.52 -3.54
C TYR A 32 -0.79 -9.94 -2.37
N VAL A 33 -1.35 -10.06 -1.18
CA VAL A 33 -0.76 -9.52 0.04
C VAL A 33 -0.78 -10.56 1.14
N MET A 34 0.14 -10.40 2.10
CA MET A 34 0.11 -11.14 3.35
C MET A 34 -0.14 -10.13 4.47
N PRO A 35 -1.34 -10.14 5.08
CA PRO A 35 -1.62 -9.23 6.20
C PRO A 35 -0.85 -9.67 7.43
N ARG A 36 -0.33 -8.70 8.18
CA ARG A 36 0.39 -8.92 9.43
C ARG A 36 0.02 -7.87 10.45
N GLY A 37 0.15 -8.22 11.73
CA GLY A 37 0.05 -7.24 12.80
C GLY A 37 1.21 -6.27 12.79
N VAL A 38 1.08 -5.18 13.53
CA VAL A 38 2.11 -4.16 13.67
C VAL A 38 2.96 -4.49 14.90
N TYR A 39 4.29 -4.39 14.77
CA TYR A 39 5.18 -4.59 15.91
C TYR A 39 4.98 -3.49 16.95
N ASN A 40 5.13 -3.85 18.23
CA ASN A 40 4.90 -2.91 19.33
C ASN A 40 5.75 -1.64 19.23
N ALA A 41 7.02 -1.77 18.85
CA ALA A 41 7.90 -0.61 18.70
C ALA A 41 7.42 0.32 17.58
N GLU A 42 6.97 -0.24 16.49
CA GLU A 42 6.43 0.52 15.37
C GLU A 42 5.17 1.28 15.79
N PHE A 43 4.27 0.62 16.50
CA PHE A 43 3.05 1.25 16.99
C PHE A 43 3.36 2.41 17.92
N TYR A 44 4.29 2.21 18.84
CA TYR A 44 4.66 3.23 19.82
C TYR A 44 5.24 4.48 19.13
N ASN A 45 6.18 4.29 18.21
CA ASN A 45 6.82 5.39 17.51
C ASN A 45 5.82 6.16 16.64
N ALA A 46 4.94 5.44 15.97
CA ALA A 46 3.94 6.07 15.12
C ALA A 46 2.91 6.85 15.95
N ALA A 47 2.54 6.35 17.12
CA ALA A 47 1.57 7.02 18.00
C ALA A 47 2.10 8.37 18.48
N GLN A 48 3.41 8.49 18.71
CA GLN A 48 4.03 9.76 19.10
C GLN A 48 3.94 10.81 17.98
N ALA A 49 3.88 10.36 16.74
CA ALA A 49 3.71 11.24 15.58
C ALA A 49 2.24 11.47 15.22
N GLY A 50 1.30 10.96 16.04
CA GLY A 50 -0.13 11.09 15.76
C GLY A 50 -0.67 10.06 14.79
N LEU A 51 0.11 9.03 14.47
CA LEU A 51 -0.30 7.95 13.58
C LEU A 51 -0.73 6.72 14.39
N HIS A 52 -1.64 5.94 13.83
CA HIS A 52 -2.18 4.76 14.51
C HIS A 52 -2.14 3.55 13.58
N PRO A 53 -0.94 2.96 13.34
CA PRO A 53 -0.85 1.82 12.45
C PRO A 53 -1.68 0.65 12.98
N SER A 54 -2.47 0.04 12.11
CA SER A 54 -3.36 -1.06 12.48
C SER A 54 -3.01 -2.36 11.79
N ILE A 55 -2.35 -2.31 10.63
CA ILE A 55 -2.04 -3.52 9.88
C ILE A 55 -0.86 -3.25 8.94
N THR A 56 -0.12 -4.32 8.66
CA THR A 56 0.94 -4.29 7.65
C THR A 56 0.56 -5.27 6.54
N PHE A 57 0.64 -4.81 5.30
CA PHE A 57 0.48 -5.68 4.13
C PHE A 57 1.83 -5.92 3.49
N VAL A 58 2.20 -7.18 3.34
CA VAL A 58 3.46 -7.55 2.69
C VAL A 58 3.16 -7.99 1.27
N LEU A 59 3.80 -7.34 0.30
CA LEU A 59 3.71 -7.70 -1.11
C LEU A 59 4.97 -8.49 -1.49
N THR A 60 4.79 -9.62 -2.17
CA THR A 60 5.89 -10.47 -2.61
C THR A 60 6.81 -9.75 -3.59
N ASN A 61 6.22 -8.91 -4.43
CA ASN A 61 6.94 -8.27 -5.52
C ASN A 61 6.86 -6.76 -5.34
N ARG A 62 8.00 -6.13 -5.08
CA ARG A 62 8.09 -4.69 -4.91
C ARG A 62 7.58 -3.93 -6.13
N GLU A 63 7.70 -4.51 -7.31
CA GLU A 63 7.27 -3.88 -8.55
C GLU A 63 5.77 -3.68 -8.64
N ASP A 64 4.99 -4.39 -7.81
CA ASP A 64 3.54 -4.23 -7.77
C ASP A 64 3.13 -2.93 -7.07
N TYR A 65 4.04 -2.30 -6.34
CA TYR A 65 3.76 -1.07 -5.61
C TYR A 65 4.40 0.13 -6.32
N HIS A 66 3.58 1.14 -6.63
CA HIS A 66 3.99 2.31 -7.39
C HIS A 66 3.80 3.62 -6.63
N GLY A 67 3.79 3.55 -5.30
CA GLY A 67 3.61 4.74 -4.47
C GLY A 67 2.17 5.06 -4.13
N GLU A 68 1.27 4.10 -4.31
CA GLU A 68 -0.13 4.28 -3.96
C GLU A 68 -0.28 4.58 -2.48
N ARG A 69 -1.17 5.50 -2.14
CA ARG A 69 -1.37 5.92 -0.75
C ARG A 69 -2.55 5.24 -0.08
N LEU A 70 -3.40 4.57 -0.85
CA LEU A 70 -4.58 3.90 -0.34
C LEU A 70 -4.56 2.44 -0.77
N ILE A 71 -4.96 1.58 0.14
CA ILE A 71 -5.14 0.16 -0.15
C ILE A 71 -6.48 -0.28 0.45
N GLU A 72 -7.26 -1.05 -0.32
CA GLU A 72 -8.52 -1.63 0.12
C GLU A 72 -8.36 -3.12 0.32
N TRP A 73 -8.82 -3.60 1.47
CA TRP A 73 -8.77 -5.01 1.81
C TRP A 73 -10.02 -5.38 2.61
N ASN A 74 -10.73 -6.41 2.18
CA ASN A 74 -11.97 -6.87 2.81
C ASN A 74 -13.00 -5.73 2.99
N GLY A 75 -13.09 -4.84 2.02
CA GLY A 75 -14.05 -3.75 2.05
C GLY A 75 -13.67 -2.58 2.94
N VAL A 76 -12.45 -2.58 3.49
CA VAL A 76 -11.95 -1.52 4.37
C VAL A 76 -10.81 -0.79 3.67
N LEU A 77 -10.84 0.54 3.71
CA LEU A 77 -9.76 1.37 3.16
C LEU A 77 -8.74 1.67 4.24
N TYR A 78 -7.47 1.57 3.85
CA TYR A 78 -6.33 1.88 4.71
C TYR A 78 -5.46 2.93 4.05
N ASN A 79 -4.89 3.82 4.86
CA ASN A 79 -3.84 4.75 4.41
C ASN A 79 -2.48 4.09 4.59
N VAL A 80 -1.64 4.15 3.56
CA VAL A 80 -0.25 3.69 3.67
C VAL A 80 0.55 4.81 4.32
N ILE A 81 1.02 4.58 5.53
CA ILE A 81 1.75 5.60 6.30
C ILE A 81 3.26 5.43 6.20
N ARG A 82 3.74 4.23 5.91
CA ARG A 82 5.16 3.96 5.73
C ARG A 82 5.36 2.71 4.90
N THR A 83 6.46 2.63 4.19
CA THR A 83 6.86 1.44 3.46
C THR A 83 8.22 0.96 3.94
N ASP A 84 8.46 -0.35 3.82
CA ASP A 84 9.71 -0.95 4.21
C ASP A 84 10.09 -2.01 3.17
N TRP A 85 11.16 -1.75 2.43
CA TRP A 85 11.58 -2.61 1.33
C TRP A 85 12.64 -3.59 1.81
N ASN A 86 12.39 -4.87 1.54
CA ASN A 86 13.35 -5.93 1.81
C ASN A 86 14.08 -6.28 0.50
N ALA A 87 15.30 -5.79 0.35
CA ALA A 87 16.08 -5.97 -0.87
C ALA A 87 16.45 -7.42 -1.14
N GLN A 88 16.63 -8.22 -0.09
CA GLN A 88 17.02 -9.62 -0.24
C GLN A 88 15.89 -10.48 -0.81
N ARG A 89 14.65 -10.15 -0.48
CA ARG A 89 13.48 -10.92 -0.90
C ARG A 89 12.67 -10.23 -1.98
N ASP A 90 13.08 -9.04 -2.37
CA ASP A 90 12.36 -8.18 -3.31
C ASP A 90 10.90 -7.97 -2.92
N SER A 91 10.66 -7.94 -1.62
CA SER A 91 9.32 -7.70 -1.06
C SER A 91 9.24 -6.30 -0.47
N ILE A 92 8.02 -5.81 -0.33
CA ILE A 92 7.77 -4.52 0.30
C ILE A 92 6.64 -4.67 1.32
N SER A 93 6.84 -4.06 2.48
CA SER A 93 5.84 -4.01 3.53
C SER A 93 5.19 -2.64 3.55
N LEU A 94 3.87 -2.60 3.52
CA LEU A 94 3.10 -1.37 3.59
C LEU A 94 2.48 -1.28 4.98
N ILE A 95 3.01 -0.39 5.81
CA ILE A 95 2.49 -0.15 7.15
C ILE A 95 1.33 0.82 7.01
N CYS A 96 0.15 0.41 7.44
CA CYS A 96 -1.09 1.10 7.14
C CYS A 96 -1.90 1.39 8.40
N GLU A 97 -2.72 2.43 8.31
CA GLU A 97 -3.75 2.71 9.32
C GLU A 97 -5.12 2.68 8.65
N GLU A 98 -6.12 2.22 9.39
CA GLU A 98 -7.48 2.22 8.89
C GLU A 98 -7.96 3.64 8.67
N ARG A 99 -8.51 3.91 7.49
CA ARG A 99 -9.06 5.22 7.18
C ARG A 99 -10.41 5.38 7.86
N VAL A 100 -10.48 6.31 8.80
CA VAL A 100 -11.71 6.60 9.52
C VAL A 100 -12.56 7.55 8.68
N HIS A 101 -13.78 7.12 8.36
CA HIS A 101 -14.77 7.99 7.76
C HIS A 101 -15.50 8.74 8.85
N ASN A 102 -15.16 10.01 9.01
CA ASN A 102 -15.98 10.91 9.78
C ASN A 102 -17.05 11.42 8.83
N GLY A 103 -18.10 10.66 8.75
CA GLY A 103 -19.23 10.93 7.84
C GLY A 103 -19.98 12.16 8.17
#